data_367e47d7e2ec6e1c7f53d59a648b0c67
#
_entry.id   367e47d7e2ec6e1c7f53d59a648b0c67
#
_cell.length_a   1.000
_cell.length_b   1.000
_cell.length_c   1.000
_cell.angle_alpha   90.00
_cell.angle_beta   90.00
_cell.angle_gamma   90.00
#
_symmetry.space_group_name_H-M   'P 1'
#
loop_
_entity.id
_entity.type
_entity.pdbx_description
1 polymer ?
#
loop_
_entity_poly.entity_id
_entity_poly.type
_entity_poly.pdbx_seq_one_letter_code
_entity_poly.pdbx_strand_id
1 'polypeptide(L)'
;MEKFASVLLSGLLLVACGGNQARAKRPEAPVTPKEYTYAVRSVHPHPTTSYTQGLQFADGLLWEGTGEHGESVVQTLDLETGRTEVFARLPQEDFGEGITLLDGKLYQLTWQSNKAYVYDLKTGKKIKEFRYPGEGWGLTTDGQKLYMSDGTANIYTLDPATFK
;
A
#
# COMPACT_ATOMS: atom_id res chain seq x y z
N MET A 1 -41.94 -32.49 80.55
CA MET A 1 -42.44 -31.35 79.81
C MET A 1 -41.22 -30.71 79.11
N GLU A 2 -40.89 -31.26 77.98
CA GLU A 2 -39.71 -30.81 77.20
C GLU A 2 -40.17 -30.02 75.95
N LYS A 3 -39.68 -28.81 75.77
CA LYS A 3 -40.02 -27.95 74.68
C LYS A 3 -38.96 -28.15 73.57
N PHE A 4 -39.35 -28.73 72.46
CA PHE A 4 -38.50 -28.74 71.28
C PHE A 4 -38.54 -27.39 70.58
N ALA A 5 -37.36 -26.79 70.40
CA ALA A 5 -37.16 -25.60 69.63
C ALA A 5 -36.68 -25.99 68.23
N SER A 6 -37.53 -25.74 67.23
CA SER A 6 -37.15 -25.89 65.82
C SER A 6 -36.30 -24.73 65.35
N VAL A 7 -35.08 -25.02 64.92
CA VAL A 7 -34.20 -24.05 64.26
C VAL A 7 -34.41 -24.14 62.74
N LEU A 8 -34.96 -23.09 62.13
CA LEU A 8 -35.08 -22.92 60.69
C LEU A 8 -33.76 -22.39 60.13
N LEU A 9 -33.07 -23.22 59.37
CA LEU A 9 -31.83 -22.84 58.67
C LEU A 9 -32.20 -22.27 57.30
N SER A 10 -32.18 -20.92 57.19
CA SER A 10 -32.40 -20.21 55.93
C SER A 10 -31.12 -20.24 55.12
N GLY A 11 -31.08 -21.06 54.06
CA GLY A 11 -30.00 -21.11 53.11
C GLY A 11 -30.01 -19.87 52.14
N LEU A 12 -29.01 -19.07 52.26
CA LEU A 12 -28.79 -17.90 51.37
C LEU A 12 -28.06 -18.41 50.10
N LEU A 13 -28.77 -18.51 48.97
CA LEU A 13 -28.18 -18.79 47.67
C LEU A 13 -27.52 -17.51 47.13
N LEU A 14 -26.19 -17.44 47.16
CA LEU A 14 -25.42 -16.44 46.48
C LEU A 14 -25.32 -16.81 45.00
N VAL A 15 -26.10 -16.15 44.15
CA VAL A 15 -25.94 -16.21 42.69
C VAL A 15 -24.73 -15.31 42.31
N ALA A 16 -23.59 -15.93 42.05
CA ALA A 16 -22.45 -15.25 41.50
C ALA A 16 -22.71 -14.96 40.00
N CYS A 17 -23.16 -13.77 39.66
CA CYS A 17 -23.14 -13.28 38.29
C CYS A 17 -21.70 -13.05 37.86
N GLY A 18 -21.12 -14.05 37.20
CA GLY A 18 -19.84 -13.90 36.48
C GLY A 18 -20.01 -13.01 35.25
N GLY A 19 -19.99 -11.71 35.45
CA GLY A 19 -19.92 -10.75 34.36
C GLY A 19 -18.54 -10.83 33.69
N ASN A 20 -18.49 -11.34 32.47
CA ASN A 20 -17.33 -11.27 31.61
C ASN A 20 -17.11 -9.80 31.24
N GLN A 21 -16.43 -9.05 32.09
CA GLN A 21 -16.00 -7.69 31.76
C GLN A 21 -14.95 -7.80 30.66
N ALA A 22 -15.36 -7.55 29.42
CA ALA A 22 -14.46 -7.33 28.32
C ALA A 22 -13.50 -6.20 28.77
N ARG A 23 -12.23 -6.57 29.00
CA ARG A 23 -11.16 -5.65 29.39
C ARG A 23 -11.03 -4.62 28.26
N ALA A 24 -11.54 -3.42 28.47
CA ALA A 24 -11.39 -2.33 27.52
C ALA A 24 -9.91 -2.18 27.18
N LYS A 25 -9.55 -2.31 25.88
CA LYS A 25 -8.20 -2.05 25.43
C LYS A 25 -7.83 -0.63 25.86
N ARG A 26 -6.77 -0.50 26.65
CA ARG A 26 -6.19 0.79 27.01
C ARG A 26 -5.83 1.48 25.68
N PRO A 27 -6.21 2.76 25.48
CA PRO A 27 -5.76 3.50 24.30
C PRO A 27 -4.23 3.42 24.22
N GLU A 28 -3.70 2.96 23.09
CA GLU A 28 -2.26 3.03 22.85
C GLU A 28 -1.84 4.50 22.88
N ALA A 29 -0.74 4.79 23.57
CA ALA A 29 -0.17 6.14 23.55
C ALA A 29 0.16 6.52 22.10
N PRO A 30 -0.04 7.78 21.69
CA PRO A 30 0.31 8.23 20.36
C PRO A 30 1.78 7.91 20.09
N VAL A 31 2.03 7.11 19.03
CA VAL A 31 3.40 6.83 18.60
C VAL A 31 3.95 8.11 17.97
N THR A 32 4.96 8.73 18.60
CA THR A 32 5.66 9.85 17.99
C THR A 32 6.45 9.33 16.78
N PRO A 33 6.21 9.85 15.57
CA PRO A 33 6.98 9.45 14.40
C PRO A 33 8.47 9.72 14.60
N LYS A 34 9.32 8.84 14.05
CA LYS A 34 10.75 9.10 14.01
C LYS A 34 11.04 10.15 12.96
N GLU A 35 11.85 11.13 13.31
CA GLU A 35 12.34 12.13 12.38
C GLU A 35 13.71 11.70 11.83
N TYR A 36 13.91 11.89 10.52
CA TYR A 36 15.14 11.57 9.83
C TYR A 36 15.60 12.77 9.02
N THR A 37 16.92 12.91 8.88
CA THR A 37 17.55 13.82 7.93
C THR A 37 18.19 13.01 6.81
N TYR A 38 18.56 13.66 5.72
CA TYR A 38 19.24 13.02 4.60
C TYR A 38 20.54 13.76 4.26
N ALA A 39 21.47 13.02 3.62
CA ALA A 39 22.66 13.61 3.02
C ALA A 39 22.73 13.17 1.56
N VAL A 40 22.84 14.15 0.66
CA VAL A 40 23.03 13.87 -0.77
C VAL A 40 24.39 13.21 -0.98
N ARG A 41 24.43 12.02 -1.57
CA ARG A 41 25.64 11.28 -1.89
C ARG A 41 26.08 11.49 -3.32
N SER A 42 25.12 11.52 -4.24
CA SER A 42 25.36 11.73 -5.68
C SER A 42 24.17 12.42 -6.32
N VAL A 43 24.42 13.03 -7.45
CA VAL A 43 23.39 13.63 -8.33
C VAL A 43 23.61 13.04 -9.72
N HIS A 44 22.53 12.65 -10.36
CA HIS A 44 22.54 11.95 -11.63
C HIS A 44 21.73 12.74 -12.68
N PRO A 45 22.10 12.66 -13.97
CA PRO A 45 21.29 13.24 -15.04
C PRO A 45 19.89 12.64 -15.09
N HIS A 46 18.89 13.48 -15.36
CA HIS A 46 17.50 13.05 -15.52
C HIS A 46 16.82 13.88 -16.61
N PRO A 47 16.01 13.28 -17.50
CA PRO A 47 15.31 14.03 -18.55
C PRO A 47 14.30 15.00 -17.93
N THR A 48 14.38 16.26 -18.33
CA THR A 48 13.45 17.31 -17.85
C THR A 48 12.03 17.17 -18.39
N THR A 49 11.83 16.27 -19.37
CA THR A 49 10.54 15.92 -19.96
C THR A 49 9.81 14.80 -19.19
N SER A 50 10.49 14.12 -18.27
CA SER A 50 9.86 13.08 -17.45
C SER A 50 9.13 13.72 -16.28
N TYR A 51 7.81 13.60 -16.25
CA TYR A 51 7.00 13.97 -15.09
C TYR A 51 6.89 12.77 -14.15
N THR A 52 7.89 12.60 -13.30
CA THR A 52 8.05 11.42 -12.42
C THR A 52 6.91 11.28 -11.44
N GLN A 53 6.25 10.11 -11.42
CA GLN A 53 5.17 9.75 -10.50
C GLN A 53 5.48 8.50 -9.67
N GLY A 54 6.44 7.70 -10.08
CA GLY A 54 6.90 6.54 -9.34
C GLY A 54 8.33 6.20 -9.65
N LEU A 55 9.08 5.79 -8.61
CA LEU A 55 10.48 5.38 -8.73
C LEU A 55 10.72 4.12 -7.91
N GLN A 56 11.41 3.15 -8.49
CA GLN A 56 11.89 1.97 -7.77
C GLN A 56 13.22 1.50 -8.34
N PHE A 57 14.21 1.34 -7.48
CA PHE A 57 15.47 0.69 -7.86
C PHE A 57 15.33 -0.81 -7.63
N ALA A 58 15.51 -1.60 -8.69
CA ALA A 58 15.44 -3.06 -8.64
C ALA A 58 16.35 -3.67 -9.71
N ASP A 59 17.02 -4.76 -9.37
CA ASP A 59 17.88 -5.54 -10.28
C ASP A 59 18.92 -4.70 -11.04
N GLY A 60 19.48 -3.68 -10.35
CA GLY A 60 20.50 -2.79 -10.93
C GLY A 60 19.96 -1.68 -11.84
N LEU A 61 18.66 -1.56 -12.01
CA LEU A 61 17.98 -0.56 -12.84
C LEU A 61 17.12 0.38 -11.97
N LEU A 62 17.07 1.66 -12.34
CA LEU A 62 16.07 2.57 -11.81
C LEU A 62 14.84 2.55 -12.73
N TRP A 63 13.74 2.07 -12.21
CA TRP A 63 12.43 2.07 -12.86
C TRP A 63 11.69 3.36 -12.55
N GLU A 64 11.10 3.95 -13.55
CA GLU A 64 10.34 5.20 -13.45
C GLU A 64 8.98 5.06 -14.12
N GLY A 65 7.93 5.43 -13.38
CA GLY A 65 6.60 5.70 -13.93
C GLY A 65 6.42 7.20 -14.11
N THR A 66 5.99 7.64 -15.29
CA THR A 66 5.73 9.05 -15.58
C THR A 66 4.24 9.31 -15.72
N GLY A 67 3.84 10.55 -15.43
CA GLY A 67 2.51 11.10 -15.66
C GLY A 67 2.39 11.79 -17.04
N GLU A 68 1.35 12.56 -17.18
CA GLU A 68 0.86 13.31 -18.34
C GLU A 68 0.01 12.49 -19.31
N HIS A 69 -1.14 13.06 -19.68
CA HIS A 69 -2.07 12.41 -20.63
C HIS A 69 -1.43 12.32 -22.02
N GLY A 70 -1.44 11.13 -22.59
CA GLY A 70 -0.85 10.84 -23.89
C GLY A 70 0.68 10.66 -23.88
N GLU A 71 1.35 10.96 -22.75
CA GLU A 71 2.80 10.87 -22.62
C GLU A 71 3.26 9.91 -21.53
N SER A 72 2.34 9.41 -20.71
CA SER A 72 2.64 8.50 -19.59
C SER A 72 3.31 7.21 -20.04
N VAL A 73 4.46 6.93 -19.43
CA VAL A 73 5.24 5.72 -19.70
C VAL A 73 5.71 5.05 -18.41
N VAL A 74 6.08 3.78 -18.52
CA VAL A 74 7.04 3.15 -17.63
C VAL A 74 8.34 3.02 -18.40
N GLN A 75 9.43 3.41 -17.78
CA GLN A 75 10.76 3.36 -18.38
C GLN A 75 11.84 2.97 -17.38
N THR A 76 12.99 2.58 -17.86
CA THR A 76 14.21 2.46 -17.07
C THR A 76 15.11 3.65 -17.33
N LEU A 77 15.86 4.07 -16.31
CA LEU A 77 16.81 5.18 -16.37
C LEU A 77 18.22 4.66 -16.08
N ASP A 78 19.14 4.96 -16.97
CA ASP A 78 20.57 4.82 -16.74
C ASP A 78 21.08 6.00 -15.92
N LEU A 79 21.54 5.74 -14.69
CA LEU A 79 21.95 6.79 -13.74
C LEU A 79 23.23 7.53 -14.14
N GLU A 80 24.09 6.94 -14.99
CA GLU A 80 25.33 7.59 -15.41
C GLU A 80 25.09 8.56 -16.55
N THR A 81 24.24 8.17 -17.49
CA THR A 81 24.03 8.93 -18.74
C THR A 81 22.73 9.73 -18.77
N GLY A 82 21.77 9.41 -17.89
CA GLY A 82 20.42 9.98 -17.93
C GLY A 82 19.56 9.46 -19.09
N ARG A 83 20.02 8.43 -19.81
CA ARG A 83 19.26 7.84 -20.92
C ARG A 83 18.13 6.97 -20.40
N THR A 84 16.96 7.10 -21.03
CA THR A 84 15.79 6.29 -20.69
C THR A 84 15.50 5.28 -21.78
N GLU A 85 14.96 4.13 -21.38
CA GLU A 85 14.41 3.11 -22.26
C GLU A 85 12.97 2.84 -21.86
N VAL A 86 12.05 3.06 -22.82
CA VAL A 86 10.60 2.89 -22.57
C VAL A 86 10.26 1.42 -22.53
N PHE A 87 9.73 0.98 -21.40
CA PHE A 87 9.24 -0.37 -21.18
C PHE A 87 7.78 -0.53 -21.61
N ALA A 88 6.91 0.42 -21.23
CA ALA A 88 5.48 0.40 -21.56
C ALA A 88 4.95 1.82 -21.74
N ARG A 89 3.92 1.97 -22.56
CA ARG A 89 3.15 3.20 -22.74
C ARG A 89 1.72 3.00 -22.30
N LEU A 90 1.15 4.00 -21.64
CA LEU A 90 -0.26 3.98 -21.29
C LEU A 90 -1.13 4.48 -22.45
N PRO A 91 -2.44 4.12 -22.45
CA PRO A 91 -3.43 4.78 -23.29
C PRO A 91 -3.43 6.29 -23.12
N GLN A 92 -3.79 7.04 -24.16
CA GLN A 92 -3.76 8.51 -24.16
C GLN A 92 -4.67 9.14 -23.08
N GLU A 93 -5.76 8.47 -22.75
CA GLU A 93 -6.72 8.92 -21.75
C GLU A 93 -6.23 8.72 -20.30
N ASP A 94 -5.18 7.94 -20.09
CA ASP A 94 -4.69 7.61 -18.75
C ASP A 94 -3.50 8.49 -18.36
N PHE A 95 -3.54 8.96 -17.12
CA PHE A 95 -2.41 9.60 -16.47
C PHE A 95 -1.73 8.58 -15.56
N GLY A 96 -0.48 8.23 -15.85
CA GLY A 96 0.30 7.25 -15.08
C GLY A 96 0.73 7.79 -13.73
N GLU A 97 0.71 6.92 -12.73
CA GLU A 97 1.06 7.22 -11.34
C GLU A 97 2.06 6.19 -10.80
N GLY A 98 2.06 5.96 -9.49
CA GLY A 98 3.00 5.10 -8.79
C GLY A 98 3.17 3.72 -9.42
N ILE A 99 4.39 3.23 -9.39
CA ILE A 99 4.77 1.90 -9.87
C ILE A 99 5.39 1.08 -8.75
N THR A 100 5.31 -0.25 -8.85
CA THR A 100 6.14 -1.16 -8.06
C THR A 100 6.36 -2.49 -8.76
N LEU A 101 7.51 -3.10 -8.48
CA LEU A 101 7.88 -4.41 -9.00
C LEU A 101 7.68 -5.46 -7.91
N LEU A 102 7.00 -6.55 -8.27
CA LEU A 102 6.77 -7.69 -7.39
C LEU A 102 6.62 -8.98 -8.21
N ASP A 103 7.36 -10.02 -7.85
CA ASP A 103 7.26 -11.38 -8.44
C ASP A 103 7.30 -11.39 -9.97
N GLY A 104 8.28 -10.71 -10.56
CA GLY A 104 8.46 -10.67 -12.01
C GLY A 104 7.38 -9.87 -12.75
N LYS A 105 6.62 -9.06 -12.04
CA LYS A 105 5.59 -8.18 -12.59
C LYS A 105 5.85 -6.74 -12.19
N LEU A 106 5.41 -5.82 -13.05
CA LEU A 106 5.33 -4.41 -12.74
C LEU A 106 3.86 -4.03 -12.62
N TYR A 107 3.53 -3.37 -11.52
CA TYR A 107 2.22 -2.78 -11.25
C TYR A 107 2.32 -1.27 -11.43
N GLN A 108 1.35 -0.67 -12.11
CA GLN A 108 1.26 0.77 -12.34
C GLN A 108 -0.15 1.26 -12.07
N LEU A 109 -0.27 2.31 -11.27
CA LEU A 109 -1.53 3.00 -11.03
C LEU A 109 -1.81 4.04 -12.12
N THR A 110 -3.07 4.45 -12.21
CA THR A 110 -3.51 5.65 -12.93
C THR A 110 -4.14 6.62 -11.95
N TRP A 111 -4.05 7.93 -12.22
CA TRP A 111 -4.60 8.95 -11.34
C TRP A 111 -6.13 8.81 -11.17
N GLN A 112 -6.91 9.18 -12.19
CA GLN A 112 -8.38 9.27 -12.10
C GLN A 112 -9.12 8.24 -12.95
N SER A 113 -8.40 7.45 -13.74
CA SER A 113 -9.01 6.40 -14.57
C SER A 113 -9.44 5.17 -13.79
N ASN A 114 -9.14 5.10 -12.49
CA ASN A 114 -9.50 4.00 -11.59
C ASN A 114 -8.96 2.63 -12.07
N LYS A 115 -7.79 2.63 -12.72
CA LYS A 115 -7.16 1.43 -13.30
C LYS A 115 -5.79 1.21 -12.69
N ALA A 116 -5.44 -0.06 -12.48
CA ALA A 116 -4.07 -0.49 -12.29
C ALA A 116 -3.69 -1.48 -13.38
N TYR A 117 -2.56 -1.22 -14.03
CA TYR A 117 -2.00 -2.09 -15.05
C TYR A 117 -0.97 -3.02 -14.45
N VAL A 118 -0.94 -4.26 -14.94
CA VAL A 118 0.08 -5.24 -14.58
C VAL A 118 0.78 -5.70 -15.84
N TYR A 119 2.10 -5.59 -15.84
CA TYR A 119 2.95 -6.02 -16.95
C TYR A 119 3.82 -7.18 -16.48
N ASP A 120 4.07 -8.11 -17.37
CA ASP A 120 5.09 -9.14 -17.21
C ASP A 120 6.46 -8.55 -17.52
N LEU A 121 7.38 -8.55 -16.56
CA LEU A 121 8.71 -7.93 -16.72
C LEU A 121 9.57 -8.57 -17.80
N LYS A 122 9.38 -9.87 -18.06
CA LYS A 122 10.17 -10.61 -19.03
C LYS A 122 9.76 -10.30 -20.48
N THR A 123 8.47 -10.08 -20.71
CA THR A 123 7.91 -9.91 -22.05
C THR A 123 7.48 -8.48 -22.38
N GLY A 124 7.40 -7.60 -21.38
CA GLY A 124 6.87 -6.23 -21.51
C GLY A 124 5.36 -6.16 -21.77
N LYS A 125 4.67 -7.29 -21.79
CA LYS A 125 3.25 -7.33 -22.14
C LYS A 125 2.37 -7.01 -20.94
N LYS A 126 1.34 -6.19 -21.16
CA LYS A 126 0.24 -6.04 -20.23
C LYS A 126 -0.49 -7.37 -20.10
N ILE A 127 -0.50 -7.93 -18.87
CA ILE A 127 -1.10 -9.24 -18.59
C ILE A 127 -2.39 -9.13 -17.79
N LYS A 128 -2.61 -7.99 -17.11
CA LYS A 128 -3.81 -7.77 -16.30
C LYS A 128 -4.13 -6.30 -16.15
N GLU A 129 -5.39 -6.02 -15.89
CA GLU A 129 -5.92 -4.73 -15.49
C GLU A 129 -6.83 -4.94 -14.28
N PHE A 130 -6.64 -4.14 -13.25
CA PHE A 130 -7.53 -4.08 -12.11
C PHE A 130 -8.29 -2.77 -12.11
N ARG A 131 -9.38 -2.74 -11.35
CA ARG A 131 -10.13 -1.53 -11.08
C ARG A 131 -10.21 -1.28 -9.58
N TYR A 132 -10.09 -0.01 -9.19
CA TYR A 132 -10.23 0.43 -7.81
C TYR A 132 -11.04 1.73 -7.76
N PRO A 133 -11.74 2.02 -6.65
CA PRO A 133 -12.44 3.29 -6.48
C PRO A 133 -11.46 4.41 -6.12
N GLY A 134 -11.77 5.63 -6.53
CA GLY A 134 -10.98 6.81 -6.17
C GLY A 134 -9.72 6.98 -7.02
N GLU A 135 -8.82 7.81 -6.58
CA GLU A 135 -7.55 8.09 -7.25
C GLU A 135 -6.47 7.07 -6.87
N GLY A 136 -5.50 6.89 -7.74
CA GLY A 136 -4.28 6.16 -7.44
C GLY A 136 -3.08 7.09 -7.47
N TRP A 137 -2.25 7.08 -6.42
CA TRP A 137 -1.07 7.92 -6.31
C TRP A 137 0.19 7.07 -6.15
N GLY A 138 0.72 6.93 -4.96
CA GLY A 138 1.91 6.12 -4.70
C GLY A 138 1.61 4.62 -4.61
N LEU A 139 2.56 3.80 -5.04
CA LEU A 139 2.50 2.35 -4.93
C LEU A 139 3.86 1.80 -4.49
N THR A 140 3.85 0.88 -3.54
CA THR A 140 5.05 0.16 -3.10
C THR A 140 4.71 -1.25 -2.63
N THR A 141 5.72 -2.04 -2.28
CA THR A 141 5.56 -3.43 -1.81
C THR A 141 6.53 -3.76 -0.68
N ASP A 142 6.15 -4.70 0.17
CA ASP A 142 7.02 -5.36 1.14
C ASP A 142 7.55 -6.73 0.64
N GLY A 143 7.30 -7.05 -0.63
CA GLY A 143 7.60 -8.34 -1.23
C GLY A 143 6.47 -9.37 -1.15
N GLN A 144 5.36 -9.06 -0.48
CA GLN A 144 4.19 -9.93 -0.36
C GLN A 144 2.88 -9.21 -0.67
N LYS A 145 2.75 -7.97 -0.23
CA LYS A 145 1.58 -7.11 -0.41
C LYS A 145 1.94 -5.84 -1.17
N LEU A 146 0.92 -5.21 -1.73
CA LEU A 146 1.04 -3.88 -2.30
C LEU A 146 0.48 -2.86 -1.30
N TYR A 147 1.09 -1.68 -1.26
CA TYR A 147 0.65 -0.54 -0.45
C TYR A 147 0.40 0.64 -1.37
N MET A 148 -0.83 1.13 -1.38
CA MET A 148 -1.30 2.20 -2.25
C MET A 148 -1.75 3.41 -1.45
N SER A 149 -1.38 4.61 -1.90
CA SER A 149 -1.96 5.87 -1.45
C SER A 149 -2.90 6.44 -2.52
N ASP A 150 -3.85 7.29 -2.09
CA ASP A 150 -4.89 7.89 -2.94
C ASP A 150 -5.04 9.41 -2.71
N GLY A 151 -4.03 10.04 -2.10
CA GLY A 151 -4.05 11.46 -1.74
C GLY A 151 -4.80 11.77 -0.44
N THR A 152 -5.40 10.78 0.21
CA THR A 152 -6.00 10.91 1.55
C THR A 152 -5.01 10.52 2.65
N ALA A 153 -5.45 10.52 3.90
CA ALA A 153 -4.66 10.03 5.04
C ALA A 153 -4.60 8.49 5.13
N ASN A 154 -5.21 7.77 4.18
CA ASN A 154 -5.27 6.32 4.19
C ASN A 154 -4.14 5.71 3.37
N ILE A 155 -3.65 4.55 3.82
CA ILE A 155 -2.80 3.65 3.03
C ILE A 155 -3.54 2.32 2.92
N TYR A 156 -3.73 1.87 1.70
CA TYR A 156 -4.43 0.62 1.39
C TYR A 156 -3.42 -0.52 1.27
N THR A 157 -3.69 -1.62 1.97
CA THR A 157 -2.93 -2.86 1.82
C THR A 157 -3.69 -3.78 0.88
N LEU A 158 -3.08 -4.14 -0.24
CA LEU A 158 -3.74 -4.87 -1.31
C LEU A 158 -3.08 -6.23 -1.54
N ASP A 159 -3.89 -7.22 -1.86
CA ASP A 159 -3.41 -8.50 -2.37
C ASP A 159 -3.02 -8.36 -3.85
N PRO A 160 -1.78 -8.71 -4.27
CA PRO A 160 -1.32 -8.49 -5.64
C PRO A 160 -2.05 -9.34 -6.69
N ALA A 161 -2.70 -10.45 -6.32
CA ALA A 161 -3.44 -11.28 -7.25
C ALA A 161 -4.86 -10.76 -7.54
N THR A 162 -5.48 -10.08 -6.56
CA THR A 162 -6.87 -9.62 -6.62
C THR A 162 -7.03 -8.10 -6.60
N PHE A 163 -6.00 -7.38 -6.15
CA PHE A 163 -5.97 -5.93 -5.94
C PHE A 163 -7.05 -5.45 -4.94
N LYS A 164 -7.33 -6.30 -3.93
CA LYS A 164 -8.30 -6.05 -2.84
C LYS A 164 -7.63 -6.15 -1.50
#